data_435612017a79dd5672459b6bdcc8af55
#
_entry.id   435612017a79dd5672459b6bdcc8af55
#
_cell.length_a   1.000
_cell.length_b   1.000
_cell.length_c   1.000
_cell.angle_alpha   90.00
_cell.angle_beta   90.00
_cell.angle_gamma   90.00
#
_symmetry.space_group_name_H-M   'P 1'
#
loop_
_entity.id
_entity.type
_entity.pdbx_description
1 polymer ?
#
loop_
_entity_poly.entity_id
_entity_poly.type
_entity_poly.pdbx_seq_one_letter_code
_entity_poly.pdbx_strand_id
1 'polypeptide(L)'
;MTASQKRNTQTKEYIKQALTILLTEEKFEDITVSKITRKSGINRGTFYLHYIDKYDLMEQLKAETLGAMKAILTDNQLSPRQTIQAALDYMKSD
;
A
#
# COMPACT_ATOMS: atom_id res chain seq x y z
N MET A 1 15.68 4.01 -17.90
CA MET A 1 14.69 4.46 -16.92
C MET A 1 14.60 5.97 -16.89
N THR A 2 13.42 6.50 -16.84
CA THR A 2 13.19 7.93 -16.91
C THR A 2 12.76 8.48 -15.55
N ALA A 3 12.88 9.81 -15.38
CA ALA A 3 12.40 10.50 -14.19
C ALA A 3 10.89 10.33 -14.04
N SER A 4 10.15 10.19 -15.15
CA SER A 4 8.71 9.99 -15.12
C SER A 4 8.32 8.71 -14.40
N GLN A 5 9.00 7.61 -14.69
CA GLN A 5 8.74 6.32 -14.06
C GLN A 5 8.98 6.40 -12.56
N LYS A 6 10.10 7.00 -12.18
CA LYS A 6 10.45 7.16 -10.78
C LYS A 6 9.42 8.02 -10.06
N ARG A 7 8.95 9.07 -10.72
CA ARG A 7 7.96 9.99 -10.17
C ARG A 7 6.62 9.27 -9.98
N ASN A 8 6.19 8.45 -10.94
CA ASN A 8 4.95 7.68 -10.84
C ASN A 8 4.98 6.69 -9.69
N THR A 9 6.10 6.01 -9.51
CA THR A 9 6.27 5.08 -8.41
C THR A 9 6.15 5.80 -7.07
N GLN A 10 6.78 6.95 -6.96
CA GLN A 10 6.74 7.76 -5.74
C GLN A 10 5.32 8.23 -5.42
N THR A 11 4.57 8.67 -6.44
CA THR A 11 3.20 9.11 -6.27
C THR A 11 2.33 7.99 -5.73
N LYS A 12 2.46 6.79 -6.29
CA LYS A 12 1.70 5.63 -5.81
C LYS A 12 2.04 5.32 -4.36
N GLU A 13 3.29 5.42 -3.98
CA GLU A 13 3.71 5.18 -2.61
C GLU A 13 3.09 6.19 -1.65
N TYR A 14 3.05 7.47 -2.02
CA TYR A 14 2.42 8.48 -1.20
C TYR A 14 0.93 8.21 -1.02
N ILE A 15 0.25 7.79 -2.08
CA ILE A 15 -1.17 7.47 -2.02
C ILE A 15 -1.41 6.28 -1.07
N LYS A 16 -0.60 5.23 -1.20
CA LYS A 16 -0.73 4.05 -0.35
C LYS A 16 -0.45 4.37 1.11
N GLN A 17 0.57 5.16 1.37
CA GLN A 17 0.90 5.59 2.72
C GLN A 17 -0.24 6.41 3.32
N ALA A 18 -0.82 7.31 2.54
CA ALA A 18 -1.94 8.12 3.00
C ALA A 18 -3.12 7.26 3.43
N LEU A 19 -3.48 6.26 2.60
CA LEU A 19 -4.56 5.36 2.95
C LEU A 19 -4.23 4.57 4.22
N THR A 20 -3.01 4.07 4.33
CA THR A 20 -2.59 3.30 5.51
C THR A 20 -2.72 4.14 6.78
N ILE A 21 -2.28 5.39 6.73
CA ILE A 21 -2.38 6.29 7.89
C ILE A 21 -3.84 6.55 8.22
N LEU A 22 -4.66 6.87 7.20
CA LEU A 22 -6.08 7.16 7.43
C LEU A 22 -6.82 5.97 8.04
N LEU A 23 -6.43 4.76 7.67
CA LEU A 23 -7.05 3.55 8.23
C LEU A 23 -6.77 3.39 9.73
N THR A 24 -5.75 4.03 10.26
CA THR A 24 -5.50 4.03 11.70
C THR A 24 -6.36 5.07 12.43
N GLU A 25 -6.93 6.02 11.69
CA GLU A 25 -7.66 7.15 12.26
C GLU A 25 -9.16 7.02 12.11
N GLU A 26 -9.63 6.36 11.06
CA GLU A 26 -11.05 6.25 10.79
C GLU A 26 -11.36 4.99 10.00
N LYS A 27 -12.65 4.67 9.93
CA LYS A 27 -13.10 3.49 9.20
C LYS A 27 -12.97 3.73 7.69
N PHE A 28 -12.76 2.65 6.95
CA PHE A 28 -12.63 2.74 5.51
C PHE A 28 -13.87 3.40 4.85
N GLU A 29 -15.06 3.12 5.41
CA GLU A 29 -16.30 3.71 4.88
C GLU A 29 -16.28 5.24 4.93
N ASP A 30 -15.56 5.81 5.90
CA ASP A 30 -15.51 7.25 6.09
C ASP A 30 -14.35 7.90 5.34
N ILE A 31 -13.45 7.11 4.79
CA ILE A 31 -12.31 7.63 4.03
C ILE A 31 -12.77 7.94 2.61
N THR A 32 -12.45 9.15 2.15
CA THR A 32 -12.80 9.60 0.79
C THR A 32 -11.54 9.83 -0.02
N VAL A 33 -11.70 9.89 -1.36
CA VAL A 33 -10.57 10.24 -2.23
C VAL A 33 -10.02 11.62 -1.86
N SER A 34 -10.90 12.56 -1.48
CA SER A 34 -10.46 13.88 -1.05
C SER A 34 -9.55 13.82 0.16
N LYS A 35 -9.88 12.99 1.14
CA LYS A 35 -9.04 12.81 2.32
C LYS A 35 -7.69 12.19 1.95
N ILE A 36 -7.71 11.19 1.07
CA ILE A 36 -6.49 10.52 0.61
C ILE A 36 -5.58 11.52 -0.11
N THR A 37 -6.15 12.29 -1.04
CA THR A 37 -5.34 13.23 -1.82
C THR A 37 -4.80 14.37 -0.95
N ARG A 38 -5.60 14.82 0.00
CA ARG A 38 -5.14 15.86 0.93
C ARG A 38 -3.99 15.35 1.78
N LYS A 39 -4.11 14.12 2.29
CA LYS A 39 -3.09 13.51 3.13
C LYS A 39 -1.81 13.25 2.35
N SER A 40 -1.92 12.84 1.10
CA SER A 40 -0.77 12.51 0.26
C SER A 40 -0.14 13.73 -0.42
N GLY A 41 -0.82 14.87 -0.41
CA GLY A 41 -0.32 16.08 -1.04
C GLY A 41 -0.44 16.08 -2.56
N ILE A 42 -1.33 15.30 -3.12
CA ILE A 42 -1.58 15.27 -4.56
C ILE A 42 -2.99 15.77 -4.85
N ASN A 43 -3.29 16.03 -6.13
CA ASN A 43 -4.64 16.42 -6.51
C ASN A 43 -5.45 15.20 -6.96
N ARG A 44 -6.77 15.40 -7.10
CA ARG A 44 -7.68 14.31 -7.47
C ARG A 44 -7.38 13.75 -8.85
N GLY A 45 -7.02 14.62 -9.79
CA GLY A 45 -6.69 14.16 -11.14
C GLY A 45 -5.53 13.18 -11.13
N THR A 46 -4.52 13.47 -10.33
CA THR A 46 -3.37 12.58 -10.19
C THR A 46 -3.78 11.24 -9.58
N PHE A 47 -4.66 11.26 -8.57
CA PHE A 47 -5.18 10.02 -8.00
C PHE A 47 -5.83 9.16 -9.08
N TYR A 48 -6.70 9.75 -9.89
CA TYR A 48 -7.45 9.00 -10.89
C TYR A 48 -6.60 8.54 -12.09
N LEU A 49 -5.38 9.03 -12.19
CA LEU A 49 -4.43 8.47 -13.17
C LEU A 49 -3.95 7.08 -12.75
N HIS A 50 -4.00 6.76 -11.46
CA HIS A 50 -3.46 5.52 -10.92
C HIS A 50 -4.53 4.56 -10.44
N TYR A 51 -5.66 5.05 -9.96
CA TYR A 51 -6.72 4.24 -9.35
C TYR A 51 -8.08 4.72 -9.79
N ILE A 52 -9.01 3.78 -9.92
CA ILE A 52 -10.38 4.10 -10.32
C ILE A 52 -11.13 4.78 -9.16
N ASP A 53 -10.94 4.25 -7.96
CA ASP A 53 -11.57 4.78 -6.75
C ASP A 53 -10.81 4.22 -5.53
N LYS A 54 -11.33 4.51 -4.32
CA LYS A 54 -10.67 4.05 -3.11
C LYS A 54 -10.73 2.53 -2.95
N TYR A 55 -11.72 1.89 -3.53
CA TYR A 55 -11.84 0.42 -3.47
C TYR A 55 -10.77 -0.24 -4.32
N ASP A 56 -10.52 0.31 -5.50
CA ASP A 56 -9.45 -0.13 -6.37
C ASP A 56 -8.09 0.01 -5.66
N LEU A 57 -7.87 1.15 -5.02
CA LEU A 57 -6.65 1.37 -4.25
C LEU A 57 -6.50 0.33 -3.13
N MET A 58 -7.56 0.08 -2.39
CA MET A 58 -7.52 -0.89 -1.30
C MET A 58 -7.23 -2.30 -1.82
N GLU A 59 -7.83 -2.68 -2.94
CA GLU A 59 -7.60 -4.00 -3.54
C GLU A 59 -6.15 -4.17 -3.97
N GLN A 60 -5.57 -3.14 -4.58
CA GLN A 60 -4.17 -3.19 -4.99
C GLN A 60 -3.24 -3.24 -3.79
N LEU A 61 -3.55 -2.48 -2.75
CA LEU A 61 -2.75 -2.50 -1.52
C LEU A 61 -2.80 -3.88 -0.87
N LYS A 62 -3.97 -4.49 -0.79
CA LYS A 62 -4.13 -5.84 -0.26
C LYS A 62 -3.34 -6.85 -1.09
N ALA A 63 -3.43 -6.76 -2.41
CA ALA A 63 -2.74 -7.68 -3.29
C ALA A 63 -1.23 -7.61 -3.09
N GLU A 64 -0.70 -6.40 -2.98
CA GLU A 64 0.73 -6.21 -2.75
C GLU A 64 1.16 -6.76 -1.40
N THR A 65 0.38 -6.51 -0.36
CA THR A 65 0.68 -7.00 0.98
C THR A 65 0.63 -8.53 1.02
N LEU A 66 -0.41 -9.12 0.43
CA LEU A 66 -0.53 -10.57 0.38
C LEU A 66 0.57 -11.20 -0.47
N GLY A 67 0.95 -10.54 -1.56
CA GLY A 67 2.04 -11.00 -2.41
C GLY A 67 3.36 -11.04 -1.65
N ALA A 68 3.65 -10.00 -0.89
CA ALA A 68 4.86 -9.94 -0.08
C ALA A 68 4.87 -11.03 0.99
N MET A 69 3.74 -11.22 1.66
CA MET A 69 3.62 -12.26 2.68
C MET A 69 3.76 -13.65 2.07
N LYS A 70 3.15 -13.86 0.90
CA LYS A 70 3.24 -15.13 0.22
C LYS A 70 4.68 -15.45 -0.18
N ALA A 71 5.41 -14.44 -0.64
CA ALA A 71 6.82 -14.62 -0.99
C ALA A 71 7.64 -15.06 0.21
N ILE A 72 7.37 -14.47 1.38
CA ILE A 72 8.04 -14.88 2.62
C ILE A 72 7.69 -16.33 2.96
N LEU A 73 6.40 -16.69 2.87
CA LEU A 73 5.93 -18.00 3.24
C LEU A 73 6.41 -19.10 2.29
N THR A 74 6.68 -18.75 1.03
CA THR A 74 7.13 -19.71 0.03
C THR A 74 8.63 -19.81 -0.07
N ASP A 75 9.37 -19.08 0.75
CA ASP A 75 10.82 -19.20 0.81
C ASP A 75 11.16 -20.53 1.49
N ASN A 76 11.60 -21.48 0.69
CA ASN A 76 11.85 -22.84 1.14
C ASN A 76 13.03 -22.97 2.10
N GLN A 77 13.76 -21.90 2.28
CA GLN A 77 14.91 -21.90 3.18
C GLN A 77 14.51 -21.69 4.63
N LEU A 78 13.27 -21.30 4.87
CA LEU A 78 12.81 -20.98 6.21
C LEU A 78 12.09 -22.18 6.85
N SER A 79 12.37 -22.42 8.12
CA SER A 79 11.58 -23.35 8.92
C SER A 79 10.21 -22.71 9.20
N PRO A 80 9.22 -23.50 9.65
CA PRO A 80 7.93 -22.90 10.00
C PRO A 80 8.04 -21.78 11.02
N ARG A 81 8.91 -21.93 12.01
CA ARG A 81 9.14 -20.89 13.01
C ARG A 81 9.74 -19.64 12.39
N GLN A 82 10.73 -19.81 11.52
CA GLN A 82 11.37 -18.70 10.84
C GLN A 82 10.40 -18.01 9.90
N THR A 83 9.53 -18.77 9.24
CA THR A 83 8.51 -18.22 8.36
C THR A 83 7.57 -17.32 9.14
N ILE A 84 7.09 -17.78 10.29
CA ILE A 84 6.21 -16.99 11.15
C ILE A 84 6.92 -15.73 11.61
N GLN A 85 8.17 -15.85 12.03
CA GLN A 85 8.95 -14.71 12.48
C GLN A 85 9.15 -13.69 11.37
N ALA A 86 9.45 -14.15 10.16
CA ALA A 86 9.61 -13.26 9.01
C ALA A 86 8.31 -12.52 8.69
N ALA A 87 7.18 -13.20 8.77
CA ALA A 87 5.88 -12.57 8.54
C ALA A 87 5.60 -11.50 9.60
N LEU A 88 5.89 -11.80 10.87
CA LEU A 88 5.70 -10.84 11.94
C LEU A 88 6.61 -9.63 11.78
N ASP A 89 7.86 -9.87 11.38
CA ASP A 89 8.80 -8.78 11.16
C ASP A 89 8.34 -7.89 10.00
N TYR A 90 7.81 -8.47 8.95
CA TYR A 90 7.27 -7.71 7.82
C TYR A 90 6.12 -6.81 8.30
N MET A 91 5.24 -7.36 9.13
CA MET A 91 4.10 -6.60 9.63
C MET A 91 4.51 -5.47 10.58
N LYS A 92 5.65 -5.63 11.24
CA LYS A 92 6.16 -4.61 12.17
C LYS A 92 6.99 -3.53 11.49
N SER A 93 7.55 -3.83 10.33
CA SER A 93 8.50 -2.93 9.67
C SER A 93 7.80 -1.88 8.83
N ASP A 94 7.20 -0.95 9.43
CA ASP A 94 6.57 0.17 8.71
C ASP A 94 7.41 1.40 8.76
#